data_60f7074cfd9a351a6e1b950d32221324
#
_entry.id   60f7074cfd9a351a6e1b950d32221324
#
_cell.length_a   1.000
_cell.length_b   1.000
_cell.length_c   1.000
_cell.angle_alpha   90.00
_cell.angle_beta   90.00
_cell.angle_gamma   90.00
#
_symmetry.space_group_name_H-M   'P 1'
#
loop_
_entity.id
_entity.type
_entity.pdbx_description
1 polymer ?
#
loop_
_entity_poly.entity_id
_entity_poly.type
_entity_poly.pdbx_seq_one_letter_code
_entity_poly.pdbx_strand_id
1 'polypeptide(L)'
;MTDPRLLTLGISAAVAAYVLLVRDRRGAPPARALDASIPTGIELTVAHAGTIKTYRFGRRILVGRAPSADLRLDDPRISRLHARIEMRDDGVYVEDLGSRNGTSVDGKPVTEPRRLAADDEVTVGSAALVFRGVGAWR
;
A
#
# COMPACT_ATOMS: atom_id res chain seq x y z
N MET A 1 23.41 -4.37 -17.98
CA MET A 1 22.17 -4.12 -18.74
C MET A 1 21.07 -3.78 -17.75
N THR A 2 20.67 -2.54 -17.69
CA THR A 2 19.58 -2.11 -16.82
C THR A 2 18.26 -2.60 -17.42
N ASP A 3 17.50 -3.33 -16.65
CA ASP A 3 16.17 -3.77 -17.07
C ASP A 3 15.30 -2.52 -17.33
N PRO A 4 14.84 -2.29 -18.56
CA PRO A 4 14.03 -1.12 -18.89
C PRO A 4 12.70 -1.07 -18.10
N ARG A 5 12.28 -2.18 -17.55
CA ARG A 5 11.07 -2.24 -16.70
C ARG A 5 11.27 -1.54 -15.36
N LEU A 6 12.50 -1.51 -14.83
CA LEU A 6 12.82 -0.78 -13.59
C LEU A 6 12.83 0.74 -13.80
N LEU A 7 13.20 1.19 -14.99
CA LEU A 7 13.20 2.61 -15.35
C LEU A 7 11.79 3.16 -15.60
N THR A 8 10.87 2.32 -16.09
CA THR A 8 9.49 2.72 -16.36
C THR A 8 8.62 2.81 -15.13
N LEU A 9 9.01 2.19 -14.01
CA LEU A 9 8.26 2.23 -12.77
C LEU A 9 8.55 3.47 -11.90
N GLY A 10 9.58 4.25 -12.25
CA GLY A 10 9.90 5.50 -11.56
C GLY A 10 10.23 5.35 -10.07
N ILE A 11 10.54 4.14 -9.64
CA ILE A 11 10.90 3.86 -8.26
C ILE A 11 12.39 4.19 -8.09
N SER A 12 12.71 5.12 -7.19
CA SER A 12 14.10 5.43 -6.90
C SER A 12 14.79 4.24 -6.21
N ALA A 13 16.10 4.11 -6.42
CA ALA A 13 16.90 3.06 -5.79
C ALA A 13 16.75 3.05 -4.25
N ALA A 14 16.55 4.23 -3.65
CA ALA A 14 16.31 4.36 -2.21
C ALA A 14 14.99 3.71 -1.77
N VAL A 15 13.95 3.86 -2.57
CA VAL A 15 12.62 3.25 -2.31
C VAL A 15 12.72 1.74 -2.47
N ALA A 16 13.37 1.27 -3.54
CA ALA A 16 13.59 -0.16 -3.75
C ALA A 16 14.38 -0.78 -2.61
N ALA A 17 15.44 -0.12 -2.15
CA ALA A 17 16.24 -0.57 -1.01
C ALA A 17 15.44 -0.62 0.28
N TYR A 18 14.59 0.37 0.51
CA TYR A 18 13.71 0.39 1.68
C TYR A 18 12.69 -0.76 1.64
N VAL A 19 12.05 -0.99 0.50
CA VAL A 19 11.10 -2.08 0.32
C VAL A 19 11.79 -3.43 0.51
N LEU A 20 13.00 -3.61 -0.02
CA LEU A 20 13.80 -4.82 0.20
C LEU A 20 14.16 -5.02 1.68
N LEU A 21 14.55 -3.95 2.37
CA LEU A 21 14.86 -3.98 3.79
C LEU A 21 13.65 -4.37 4.66
N VAL A 22 12.47 -3.88 4.29
CA VAL A 22 11.22 -4.23 4.95
C VAL A 22 10.87 -5.70 4.70
N ARG A 23 11.12 -6.20 3.49
CA ARG A 23 10.89 -7.60 3.14
C ARG A 23 11.81 -8.56 3.89
N ASP A 24 13.04 -8.17 4.12
CA ASP A 24 14.04 -9.04 4.79
C ASP A 24 13.74 -9.23 6.28
N ARG A 25 12.86 -8.41 6.83
CA ARG A 25 12.40 -8.53 8.22
C ARG A 25 11.22 -9.50 8.42
N ARG A 26 11.00 -10.40 7.47
CA ARG A 26 9.94 -11.41 7.53
C ARG A 26 10.10 -12.45 8.67
N GLY A 27 10.94 -12.20 9.62
CA GLY A 27 11.07 -13.01 10.82
C GLY A 27 10.68 -12.28 12.11
N ALA A 28 10.16 -11.08 12.01
CA ALA A 28 9.65 -10.40 13.18
C ALA A 28 8.44 -11.18 13.71
N PRO A 29 8.38 -11.45 15.02
CA PRO A 29 7.23 -12.12 15.60
C PRO A 29 5.97 -11.34 15.22
N PRO A 30 4.86 -12.04 14.97
CA PRO A 30 3.60 -11.38 14.69
C PRO A 30 3.42 -10.31 15.76
N ALA A 31 3.16 -9.12 15.31
CA ALA A 31 2.82 -8.03 16.21
C ALA A 31 1.89 -8.62 17.26
N ARG A 32 2.35 -8.55 18.49
CA ARG A 32 1.69 -9.03 19.69
C ARG A 32 0.19 -9.04 19.47
N ALA A 33 -0.43 -10.19 19.64
CA ALA A 33 -1.87 -10.30 19.55
C ALA A 33 -2.47 -9.17 20.36
N LEU A 34 -2.75 -8.09 19.65
CA LEU A 34 -3.40 -6.95 20.24
C LEU A 34 -4.71 -7.49 20.75
N ASP A 35 -4.92 -7.22 22.02
CA ASP A 35 -6.18 -7.44 22.70
C ASP A 35 -7.31 -7.51 21.67
N ALA A 36 -8.02 -8.62 21.63
CA ALA A 36 -9.01 -8.95 20.60
C ALA A 36 -10.16 -7.94 20.46
N SER A 37 -10.04 -6.80 21.10
CA SER A 37 -10.92 -5.67 20.97
C SER A 37 -10.64 -4.95 19.66
N ILE A 38 -11.36 -5.32 18.65
CA ILE A 38 -11.67 -4.57 17.43
C ILE A 38 -10.47 -3.82 16.83
N PRO A 39 -9.81 -4.37 15.80
CA PRO A 39 -8.85 -3.60 15.03
C PRO A 39 -9.52 -2.32 14.53
N THR A 40 -8.98 -1.18 14.90
CA THR A 40 -9.59 0.11 14.59
C THR A 40 -9.03 0.77 13.35
N GLY A 41 -7.94 0.26 12.80
CA GLY A 41 -7.38 0.87 11.62
C GLY A 41 -6.27 0.08 10.94
N ILE A 42 -5.81 0.63 9.84
CA ILE A 42 -4.81 0.07 8.94
C ILE A 42 -3.57 0.96 8.96
N GLU A 43 -2.40 0.36 9.06
CA GLU A 43 -1.13 1.06 8.97
C GLU A 43 -0.48 0.80 7.61
N LEU A 44 -0.14 1.87 6.90
CA LEU A 44 0.57 1.83 5.62
C LEU A 44 1.84 2.65 5.69
N THR A 45 2.93 2.12 5.16
CA THR A 45 4.13 2.89 4.83
C THR A 45 4.08 3.26 3.37
N VAL A 46 4.08 4.55 3.09
CA VAL A 46 3.92 5.11 1.74
C VAL A 46 5.23 5.68 1.27
N ALA A 47 5.72 5.17 0.15
CA ALA A 47 6.89 5.69 -0.55
C ALA A 47 6.44 6.35 -1.84
N HIS A 48 6.59 7.68 -1.93
CA HIS A 48 6.18 8.47 -3.07
C HIS A 48 7.02 9.74 -3.18
N ALA A 49 7.43 10.10 -4.40
CA ALA A 49 8.18 11.34 -4.67
C ALA A 49 9.43 11.53 -3.78
N GLY A 50 10.16 10.43 -3.53
CA GLY A 50 11.37 10.47 -2.70
C GLY A 50 11.12 10.57 -1.20
N THR A 51 9.88 10.55 -0.77
CA THR A 51 9.48 10.62 0.64
C THR A 51 8.89 9.28 1.09
N ILE A 52 9.27 8.86 2.30
CA ILE A 52 8.73 7.65 2.93
C ILE A 52 8.08 8.07 4.25
N LYS A 53 6.79 7.79 4.39
CA LYS A 53 6.02 8.09 5.59
C LYS A 53 5.11 6.94 5.96
N THR A 54 4.94 6.72 7.26
CA THR A 54 3.98 5.77 7.77
C THR A 54 2.73 6.50 8.24
N TYR A 55 1.60 6.04 7.75
CA TYR A 55 0.28 6.60 8.07
C TYR A 55 -0.58 5.56 8.75
N ARG A 56 -1.47 6.04 9.58
CA ARG A 56 -2.52 5.24 10.22
C ARG A 56 -3.87 5.76 9.75
N PHE A 57 -4.67 4.84 9.24
CA PHE A 57 -5.98 5.15 8.71
C PHE A 57 -7.06 4.38 9.47
N GLY A 58 -8.32 4.70 9.19
CA GLY A 58 -9.44 3.93 9.67
C GLY A 58 -9.58 2.58 8.95
N ARG A 59 -10.80 2.07 8.94
CA ARG A 59 -11.09 0.75 8.37
C ARG A 59 -11.14 0.73 6.83
N ARG A 60 -11.19 1.87 6.22
CA ARG A 60 -11.24 2.02 4.75
C ARG A 60 -10.37 3.20 4.33
N ILE A 61 -9.60 2.98 3.28
CA ILE A 61 -8.68 3.98 2.73
C ILE A 61 -8.98 4.11 1.26
N LEU A 62 -9.40 5.29 0.84
CA LEU A 62 -9.53 5.63 -0.56
C LEU A 62 -8.22 6.26 -1.03
N VAL A 63 -7.57 5.64 -2.01
CA VAL A 63 -6.28 6.08 -2.54
C VAL A 63 -6.49 6.70 -3.91
N GLY A 64 -5.95 7.86 -4.13
CA GLY A 64 -6.04 8.52 -5.42
C GLY A 64 -5.49 9.94 -5.42
N ARG A 65 -5.67 10.61 -6.55
CA ARG A 65 -5.22 11.99 -6.76
C ARG A 65 -6.27 13.03 -6.35
N ALA A 66 -7.52 12.63 -6.23
CA ALA A 66 -8.60 13.54 -5.90
C ALA A 66 -8.47 14.10 -4.47
N PRO A 67 -8.89 15.35 -4.23
CA PRO A 67 -8.92 15.91 -2.88
C PRO A 67 -9.77 15.10 -1.88
N SER A 68 -10.73 14.33 -2.37
CA SER A 68 -11.58 13.46 -1.55
C SER A 68 -10.92 12.15 -1.14
N ALA A 69 -9.74 11.81 -1.67
CA ALA A 69 -9.02 10.61 -1.30
C ALA A 69 -8.46 10.71 0.12
N ASP A 70 -8.55 9.64 0.89
CA ASP A 70 -7.97 9.57 2.24
C ASP A 70 -6.44 9.62 2.19
N LEU A 71 -5.86 8.91 1.23
CA LEU A 71 -4.46 9.01 0.88
C LEU A 71 -4.37 9.68 -0.50
N ARG A 72 -4.12 10.97 -0.47
CA ARG A 72 -3.97 11.76 -1.70
C ARG A 72 -2.53 11.70 -2.18
N LEU A 73 -2.36 11.24 -3.41
CA LEU A 73 -1.06 11.16 -4.07
C LEU A 73 -1.09 12.04 -5.32
N ASP A 74 -0.32 13.10 -5.31
CA ASP A 74 -0.29 14.06 -6.40
C ASP A 74 0.66 13.59 -7.51
N ASP A 75 0.18 12.69 -8.32
CA ASP A 75 0.91 12.11 -9.45
C ASP A 75 -0.06 11.93 -10.63
N PRO A 76 0.27 12.46 -11.83
CA PRO A 76 -0.60 12.32 -13.00
C PRO A 76 -0.83 10.88 -13.44
N ARG A 77 0.02 9.94 -13.03
CA ARG A 77 -0.15 8.51 -13.29
C ARG A 77 -1.17 7.84 -12.38
N ILE A 78 -1.58 8.54 -11.34
CA ILE A 78 -2.57 8.05 -10.38
C ILE A 78 -3.93 8.60 -10.75
N SER A 79 -4.92 7.72 -10.88
CA SER A 79 -6.31 8.12 -11.14
C SER A 79 -6.88 8.88 -9.95
N ARG A 80 -7.89 9.70 -10.19
CA ARG A 80 -8.53 10.50 -9.12
C ARG A 80 -9.02 9.61 -7.99
N LEU A 81 -9.72 8.52 -8.31
CA LEU A 81 -10.05 7.43 -7.40
C LEU A 81 -9.40 6.17 -7.97
N HIS A 82 -8.29 5.75 -7.38
CA HIS A 82 -7.44 4.72 -7.99
C HIS A 82 -7.65 3.35 -7.37
N ALA A 83 -7.58 3.26 -6.06
CA ALA A 83 -7.69 2.01 -5.34
C ALA A 83 -8.38 2.23 -3.98
N ARG A 84 -8.90 1.16 -3.44
CA ARG A 84 -9.48 1.15 -2.09
C ARG A 84 -8.84 0.02 -1.28
N ILE A 85 -8.41 0.34 -0.07
CA ILE A 85 -7.94 -0.64 0.90
C ILE A 85 -8.98 -0.68 2.01
N GLU A 86 -9.48 -1.86 2.31
CA GLU A 86 -10.63 -2.01 3.21
C GLU A 86 -10.43 -3.18 4.15
N MET A 87 -10.73 -2.94 5.42
CA MET A 87 -10.76 -3.98 6.43
C MET A 87 -12.11 -4.70 6.37
N ARG A 88 -12.07 -6.01 6.17
CA ARG A 88 -13.22 -6.91 6.21
C ARG A 88 -13.08 -7.87 7.38
N ASP A 89 -14.10 -8.72 7.62
CA ASP A 89 -14.13 -9.63 8.77
C ASP A 89 -12.97 -10.63 8.77
N ASP A 90 -12.50 -11.04 7.61
CA ASP A 90 -11.44 -12.03 7.44
C ASP A 90 -10.07 -11.45 7.06
N GLY A 91 -9.93 -10.14 6.96
CA GLY A 91 -8.66 -9.50 6.65
C GLY A 91 -8.79 -8.15 5.98
N VAL A 92 -7.67 -7.69 5.44
CA VAL A 92 -7.61 -6.42 4.72
C VAL A 92 -7.48 -6.72 3.23
N TYR A 93 -8.29 -6.05 2.42
CA TYR A 93 -8.35 -6.24 0.97
C TYR A 93 -8.01 -4.96 0.23
N VAL A 94 -7.37 -5.10 -0.91
CA VAL A 94 -7.17 -4.03 -1.87
C VAL A 94 -7.99 -4.31 -3.12
N GLU A 95 -8.58 -3.25 -3.66
CA GLU A 95 -9.39 -3.29 -4.87
C GLU A 95 -9.00 -2.14 -5.78
N ASP A 96 -8.83 -2.43 -7.08
CA ASP A 96 -8.65 -1.40 -8.10
C ASP A 96 -10.01 -0.82 -8.47
N LEU A 97 -10.13 0.50 -8.48
CA LEU A 97 -11.39 1.19 -8.76
C LEU A 97 -11.52 1.60 -10.24
N GLY A 98 -11.07 0.75 -11.14
CA GLY A 98 -11.09 1.04 -12.56
C GLY A 98 -10.03 2.07 -12.96
N SER A 99 -8.88 2.04 -12.31
CA SER A 99 -7.81 2.98 -12.57
C SER A 99 -7.25 2.86 -13.98
N ARG A 100 -6.72 3.96 -14.49
CA ARG A 100 -6.14 4.00 -15.83
C ARG A 100 -4.89 3.15 -15.96
N ASN A 101 -4.03 3.14 -14.95
CA ASN A 101 -2.75 2.46 -14.99
C ASN A 101 -2.69 1.17 -14.17
N GLY A 102 -3.78 0.83 -13.49
CA GLY A 102 -3.88 -0.38 -12.70
C GLY A 102 -3.27 -0.27 -11.31
N THR A 103 -3.56 -1.29 -10.51
CA THR A 103 -3.01 -1.50 -9.17
C THR A 103 -2.37 -2.88 -9.17
N SER A 104 -1.22 -3.00 -8.50
CA SER A 104 -0.51 -4.28 -8.38
C SER A 104 -0.18 -4.59 -6.93
N VAL A 105 -0.12 -5.87 -6.60
CA VAL A 105 0.37 -6.35 -5.29
C VAL A 105 1.54 -7.27 -5.54
N ASP A 106 2.69 -6.92 -4.98
CA ASP A 106 3.97 -7.66 -5.19
C ASP A 106 4.24 -7.95 -6.68
N GLY A 107 3.94 -6.97 -7.53
CA GLY A 107 4.13 -7.05 -8.98
C GLY A 107 3.01 -7.75 -9.75
N LYS A 108 1.98 -8.26 -9.08
CA LYS A 108 0.86 -8.93 -9.73
C LYS A 108 -0.35 -7.99 -9.84
N PRO A 109 -0.93 -7.83 -11.05
CA PRO A 109 -2.09 -6.96 -11.22
C PRO A 109 -3.28 -7.40 -10.37
N VAL A 110 -3.97 -6.43 -9.79
CA VAL A 110 -5.20 -6.64 -9.04
C VAL A 110 -6.39 -6.53 -9.98
N THR A 111 -7.02 -7.66 -10.29
CA THR A 111 -8.19 -7.73 -11.17
C THR A 111 -9.50 -7.90 -10.40
N GLU A 112 -9.40 -8.28 -9.15
CA GLU A 112 -10.50 -8.47 -8.21
C GLU A 112 -10.02 -8.11 -6.80
N PRO A 113 -10.89 -7.94 -5.81
CA PRO A 113 -10.46 -7.67 -4.43
C PRO A 113 -9.48 -8.73 -3.97
N ARG A 114 -8.31 -8.29 -3.49
CA ARG A 114 -7.22 -9.16 -3.09
C ARG A 114 -6.86 -8.94 -1.62
N ARG A 115 -6.78 -10.03 -0.88
CA ARG A 115 -6.35 -9.98 0.51
C ARG A 115 -4.87 -9.63 0.63
N LEU A 116 -4.57 -8.73 1.56
CA LEU A 116 -3.20 -8.32 1.86
C LEU A 116 -2.66 -9.07 3.06
N ALA A 117 -1.43 -9.54 2.94
CA ALA A 117 -0.64 -10.02 4.08
C ALA A 117 0.29 -8.90 4.55
N ALA A 118 0.74 -8.99 5.80
CA ALA A 118 1.69 -8.02 6.34
C ALA A 118 2.94 -7.94 5.44
N ASP A 119 3.39 -6.73 5.20
CA ASP A 119 4.53 -6.37 4.34
C ASP A 119 4.29 -6.57 2.84
N ASP A 120 3.06 -6.86 2.42
CA ASP A 120 2.71 -6.81 1.00
C ASP A 120 2.84 -5.38 0.47
N GLU A 121 3.36 -5.26 -0.74
CA GLU A 121 3.56 -3.99 -1.42
C GLU A 121 2.47 -3.77 -2.47
N VAL A 122 1.69 -2.73 -2.28
CA VAL A 122 0.70 -2.29 -3.26
C VAL A 122 1.30 -1.16 -4.09
N THR A 123 1.35 -1.34 -5.39
CA THR A 123 1.84 -0.31 -6.31
C THR A 123 0.66 0.42 -6.95
N VAL A 124 0.65 1.74 -6.81
CA VAL A 124 -0.34 2.64 -7.37
C VAL A 124 0.41 3.75 -8.11
N GLY A 125 0.40 3.72 -9.44
CA GLY A 125 1.20 4.64 -10.23
C GLY A 125 2.68 4.56 -9.87
N SER A 126 3.27 5.68 -9.43
CA SER A 126 4.66 5.73 -8.95
C SER A 126 4.80 5.50 -7.45
N ALA A 127 3.71 5.31 -6.73
CA ALA A 127 3.73 5.12 -5.29
C ALA A 127 3.78 3.65 -4.91
N ALA A 128 4.52 3.34 -3.85
CA ALA A 128 4.54 2.04 -3.21
C ALA A 128 3.90 2.16 -1.83
N LEU A 129 2.89 1.34 -1.57
CA LEU A 129 2.17 1.29 -0.30
C LEU A 129 2.46 -0.05 0.35
N VAL A 130 3.17 -0.06 1.46
CA VAL A 130 3.46 -1.30 2.19
C VAL A 130 2.47 -1.44 3.32
N PHE A 131 1.69 -2.51 3.29
CA PHE A 131 0.74 -2.83 4.35
C PHE A 131 1.48 -3.34 5.57
N ARG A 132 1.39 -2.60 6.68
CA ARG A 132 2.12 -2.92 7.91
C ARG A 132 1.31 -3.73 8.91
N GLY A 133 0.02 -3.76 8.75
CA GLY A 133 -0.87 -4.48 9.62
C GLY A 133 -2.06 -3.64 10.09
N VAL A 134 -2.82 -4.22 10.99
CA VAL A 134 -3.98 -3.59 11.63
C VAL A 134 -3.69 -3.38 13.11
N GLY A 135 -4.28 -2.36 13.69
CA GLY A 135 -4.10 -2.08 15.10
C GLY A 135 -5.14 -1.14 15.65
N ALA A 136 -5.16 -1.07 16.99
CA ALA A 136 -5.90 -0.08 17.73
C ALA A 136 -4.91 0.99 18.17
N TRP A 137 -5.04 2.19 17.63
CA TRP A 137 -4.29 3.36 18.06
C TRP A 137 -5.24 4.51 18.32
N ARG A 138 -4.84 5.27 19.24
CA ARG A 138 -5.61 6.44 19.64
C ARG A 138 -5.04 7.71 19.03
#